data_15ccdb5fb08cc7d388b02566cc34316c
#
_entry.id   15ccdb5fb08cc7d388b02566cc34316c
#
_cell.length_a   1.000
_cell.length_b   1.000
_cell.length_c   1.000
_cell.angle_alpha   90.00
_cell.angle_beta   90.00
_cell.angle_gamma   90.00
#
_symmetry.space_group_name_H-M   'P 1'
#
loop_
_entity.id
_entity.type
_entity.pdbx_description
1 polymer ?
#
loop_
_entity_poly.entity_id
_entity_poly.type
_entity_poly.pdbx_seq_one_letter_code
_entity_poly.pdbx_strand_id
1 'polypeptide(L)'
;MIEVKTAVKIAYDFFKELYDTRKFEDILLEEVELSEDKTIWMVTLGFYRQTPSVNIMESIGSKKYIRAYKTFQIDAESGAMVAMKNCNREGD
;
A
#
# COMPACT_ATOMS: atom_id res chain seq x y z
N MET A 1 -18.67 -9.82 -10.51
CA MET A 1 -17.45 -9.61 -9.70
C MET A 1 -16.39 -8.91 -10.54
N ILE A 2 -15.75 -7.91 -9.98
CA ILE A 2 -14.67 -7.23 -10.69
C ILE A 2 -13.45 -8.14 -10.82
N GLU A 3 -12.66 -7.90 -11.85
CA GLU A 3 -11.44 -8.67 -12.07
C GLU A 3 -10.31 -8.22 -11.15
N VAL A 4 -9.33 -9.09 -10.97
CA VAL A 4 -8.18 -8.79 -10.10
C VAL A 4 -7.44 -7.53 -10.58
N LYS A 5 -7.28 -7.36 -11.87
CA LYS A 5 -6.60 -6.16 -12.40
C LYS A 5 -7.35 -4.88 -12.05
N THR A 6 -8.67 -4.94 -12.09
CA THR A 6 -9.50 -3.81 -11.72
C THR A 6 -9.32 -3.49 -10.23
N ALA A 7 -9.30 -4.51 -9.38
CA ALA A 7 -9.10 -4.30 -7.95
C ALA A 7 -7.75 -3.64 -7.66
N VAL A 8 -6.69 -4.12 -8.33
CA VAL A 8 -5.36 -3.54 -8.16
C VAL A 8 -5.34 -2.08 -8.60
N LYS A 9 -5.97 -1.78 -9.72
CA LYS A 9 -6.03 -0.39 -10.21
C LYS A 9 -6.77 0.51 -9.22
N ILE A 10 -7.88 0.03 -8.67
CA ILE A 10 -8.66 0.79 -7.69
C ILE A 10 -7.80 1.10 -6.46
N ALA A 11 -7.07 0.10 -5.96
CA ALA A 11 -6.20 0.29 -4.79
C ALA A 11 -5.11 1.32 -5.09
N TYR A 12 -4.47 1.20 -6.24
CA TYR A 12 -3.39 2.10 -6.62
C TYR A 12 -3.88 3.54 -6.79
N ASP A 13 -5.01 3.70 -7.48
CA ASP A 13 -5.58 5.03 -7.69
C ASP A 13 -6.01 5.67 -6.38
N PHE A 14 -6.59 4.89 -5.48
CA PHE A 14 -6.99 5.37 -4.15
C PHE A 14 -5.77 5.83 -3.36
N PHE A 15 -4.70 5.06 -3.40
CA PHE A 15 -3.45 5.42 -2.73
C PHE A 15 -2.94 6.78 -3.26
N LYS A 16 -2.94 6.96 -4.57
CA LYS A 16 -2.46 8.20 -5.18
C LYS A 16 -3.35 9.40 -4.86
N GLU A 17 -4.64 9.18 -4.68
CA GLU A 17 -5.56 10.26 -4.33
C GLU A 17 -5.37 10.74 -2.89
N LEU A 18 -5.06 9.82 -1.98
CA LEU A 18 -4.94 10.14 -0.57
C LEU A 18 -3.57 10.68 -0.18
N TYR A 19 -2.54 10.30 -0.90
CA TYR A 19 -1.17 10.61 -0.52
C TYR A 19 -0.43 11.32 -1.64
N ASP A 20 0.51 12.15 -1.25
CA ASP A 20 1.44 12.76 -2.19
C ASP A 20 2.48 11.72 -2.55
N THR A 21 2.32 11.07 -3.69
CA THR A 21 3.18 9.96 -4.10
C THR A 21 4.62 10.40 -4.39
N ARG A 22 4.88 11.70 -4.46
CA ARG A 22 6.24 12.19 -4.59
C ARG A 22 7.08 11.90 -3.34
N LYS A 23 6.42 11.60 -2.23
CA LYS A 23 7.08 11.26 -0.97
C LYS A 23 7.36 9.78 -0.82
N PHE A 24 6.90 8.98 -1.78
CA PHE A 24 7.05 7.54 -1.72
C PHE A 24 7.73 7.05 -2.99
N GLU A 25 8.55 6.03 -2.84
CA GLU A 25 9.25 5.45 -3.98
C GLU A 25 8.91 3.98 -4.12
N ASP A 26 9.00 3.50 -5.36
CA ASP A 26 8.82 2.10 -5.70
C ASP A 26 7.50 1.53 -5.15
N ILE A 27 6.40 2.16 -5.54
CA ILE A 27 5.08 1.65 -5.18
C ILE A 27 4.82 0.42 -6.03
N LEU A 28 4.78 -0.74 -5.38
CA LEU A 28 4.68 -2.02 -6.05
C LEU A 28 3.55 -2.85 -5.47
N LEU A 29 2.93 -3.64 -6.34
CA LEU A 29 2.00 -4.65 -5.88
C LEU A 29 2.77 -5.77 -5.20
N GLU A 30 2.46 -6.02 -3.94
CA GLU A 30 3.11 -7.09 -3.18
C GLU A 30 2.27 -8.34 -3.13
N GLU A 31 0.95 -8.17 -3.00
CA GLU A 31 0.08 -9.32 -2.81
C GLU A 31 -1.35 -8.94 -3.20
N VAL A 32 -2.07 -9.88 -3.74
CA VAL A 32 -3.50 -9.70 -3.96
C VAL A 32 -4.18 -11.06 -3.75
N GLU A 33 -5.26 -11.07 -3.00
CA GLU A 33 -6.03 -12.30 -2.81
C GLU A 33 -7.52 -11.98 -2.63
N LEU A 34 -8.33 -12.94 -2.98
CA LEU A 34 -9.77 -12.87 -2.78
C LEU A 34 -10.08 -13.54 -1.44
N SER A 35 -10.92 -12.91 -0.64
CA SER A 35 -11.31 -13.47 0.64
C SER A 35 -11.99 -14.84 0.45
N GLU A 36 -12.02 -15.63 1.53
CA GLU A 36 -12.59 -16.98 1.46
C GLU A 36 -14.06 -16.95 1.00
N ASP A 37 -14.82 -15.99 1.45
CA ASP A 37 -16.23 -15.85 1.07
C ASP A 37 -16.42 -15.16 -0.29
N LYS A 38 -15.30 -14.79 -0.94
CA LYS A 38 -15.29 -14.19 -2.27
C LYS A 38 -15.98 -12.83 -2.35
N THR A 39 -16.08 -12.13 -1.23
CA THR A 39 -16.73 -10.82 -1.21
C THR A 39 -15.75 -9.65 -1.25
N ILE A 40 -14.49 -9.88 -0.91
CA ILE A 40 -13.49 -8.81 -0.77
C ILE A 40 -12.21 -9.18 -1.50
N TRP A 41 -11.73 -8.26 -2.33
CA TRP A 41 -10.36 -8.31 -2.84
C TRP A 41 -9.45 -7.62 -1.84
N MET A 42 -8.39 -8.29 -1.44
CA MET A 42 -7.38 -7.73 -0.55
C MET A 42 -6.12 -7.48 -1.35
N VAL A 43 -5.78 -6.21 -1.53
CA VAL A 43 -4.64 -5.78 -2.34
C VAL A 43 -3.61 -5.14 -1.43
N THR A 44 -2.40 -5.67 -1.41
CA THR A 44 -1.31 -5.12 -0.59
C THR A 44 -0.30 -4.43 -1.50
N LEU A 45 -0.09 -3.15 -1.25
CA LEU A 45 0.92 -2.36 -1.94
C LEU A 45 2.08 -2.11 -0.98
N GLY A 46 3.29 -2.25 -1.50
CA GLY A 46 4.51 -1.91 -0.78
C GLY A 46 5.14 -0.68 -1.38
N PHE A 47 5.80 0.10 -0.56
CA PHE A 47 6.46 1.32 -1.01
C PHE A 47 7.55 1.70 -0.02
N TYR A 48 8.49 2.52 -0.47
CA TYR A 48 9.49 3.10 0.40
C TYR A 48 9.07 4.49 0.81
N ARG A 49 9.23 4.79 2.08
CA ARG A 49 9.02 6.14 2.56
C ARG A 49 10.25 6.59 3.32
N GLN A 50 10.50 7.90 3.26
CA GLN A 50 11.61 8.47 3.97
C GLN A 50 11.30 8.54 5.46
N THR A 51 12.22 8.05 6.29
CA THR A 51 12.05 8.17 7.73
C THR A 51 12.49 9.56 8.18
N PRO A 52 11.79 10.13 9.18
CA PRO A 52 12.28 11.37 9.77
C PRO A 52 13.63 11.12 10.43
N SER A 53 14.53 12.07 10.26
CA SER A 53 15.80 12.02 10.95
C SER A 53 15.57 12.39 12.41
N VAL A 54 16.07 11.57 13.32
CA VAL A 54 15.85 11.82 14.76
C VAL A 54 17.04 12.49 15.44
N ASN A 55 18.17 12.57 14.73
CA ASN A 55 19.32 13.29 15.27
C ASN A 55 20.18 13.82 14.12
N ILE A 56 21.07 14.75 14.47
CA ILE A 56 21.90 15.44 13.48
C ILE A 56 22.87 14.48 12.79
N MET A 57 23.39 13.52 13.50
CA MET A 57 24.33 12.55 12.92
C MET A 57 23.68 11.74 11.83
N GLU A 58 22.44 11.33 12.03
CA GLU A 58 21.72 10.58 11.00
C GLU A 58 21.40 11.45 9.80
N SER A 59 21.10 12.71 10.00
CA SER A 59 20.72 13.60 8.91
C SER A 59 21.89 13.99 8.02
N ILE A 60 23.12 13.87 8.49
CA ILE A 60 24.28 14.28 7.72
C ILE A 60 24.64 13.24 6.64
N GLY A 61 24.47 11.98 6.93
CA GLY A 61 24.94 10.94 6.04
C GLY A 61 24.08 10.70 4.82
N SER A 62 22.82 10.48 5.01
CA SER A 62 21.91 10.17 3.93
C SER A 62 20.48 10.10 4.43
N LYS A 63 19.56 10.20 3.49
CA LYS A 63 18.15 9.94 3.79
C LYS A 63 17.97 8.45 3.95
N LYS A 64 17.23 8.07 4.96
CA LYS A 64 16.88 6.67 5.16
C LYS A 64 15.47 6.42 4.67
N TYR A 65 15.30 5.29 4.03
CA TYR A 65 13.99 4.84 3.56
C TYR A 65 13.63 3.55 4.26
N ILE A 66 12.38 3.40 4.60
CA ILE A 66 11.88 2.13 5.12
C ILE A 66 10.77 1.64 4.20
N ARG A 67 10.68 0.33 4.11
CA ARG A 67 9.62 -0.29 3.35
C ARG A 67 8.38 -0.38 4.21
N ALA A 68 7.26 0.06 3.67
CA ALA A 68 5.98 0.03 4.36
C ALA A 68 4.96 -0.64 3.46
N TYR A 69 3.89 -1.11 4.06
CA TYR A 69 2.87 -1.87 3.34
C TYR A 69 1.49 -1.40 3.78
N LYS A 70 0.57 -1.36 2.83
CA LYS A 70 -0.84 -1.09 3.11
C LYS A 70 -1.70 -2.10 2.38
N THR A 71 -2.70 -2.60 3.07
CA THR A 71 -3.67 -3.52 2.49
C THR A 71 -4.98 -2.79 2.27
N PHE A 72 -5.49 -2.91 1.06
CA PHE A 72 -6.74 -2.29 0.63
C PHE A 72 -7.78 -3.37 0.48
N GLN A 73 -8.93 -3.17 1.09
CA GLN A 73 -10.05 -4.09 0.97
C GLN A 73 -11.08 -3.46 0.05
N ILE A 74 -11.39 -4.17 -1.02
CA ILE A 74 -12.24 -3.65 -2.09
C ILE A 74 -13.39 -4.63 -2.30
N ASP A 75 -14.62 -4.11 -2.30
CA ASP A 75 -15.80 -4.93 -2.53
C ASP A 75 -15.67 -5.62 -3.89
N ALA A 76 -15.76 -6.95 -3.89
CA ALA A 76 -15.52 -7.71 -5.11
C ALA A 76 -16.63 -7.54 -6.15
N GLU A 77 -17.81 -7.13 -5.74
CA GLU A 77 -18.90 -6.91 -6.68
C GLU A 77 -18.91 -5.49 -7.23
N SER A 78 -18.86 -4.51 -6.35
CA SER A 78 -19.04 -3.11 -6.75
C SER A 78 -17.75 -2.37 -7.06
N GLY A 79 -16.61 -2.87 -6.54
CA GLY A 79 -15.36 -2.15 -6.64
C GLY A 79 -15.22 -1.03 -5.63
N ALA A 80 -16.17 -0.90 -4.70
CA ALA A 80 -16.11 0.15 -3.69
C ALA A 80 -14.98 -0.12 -2.69
N MET A 81 -14.31 0.94 -2.27
CA MET A 81 -13.28 0.83 -1.25
C MET A 81 -13.93 0.57 0.10
N VAL A 82 -13.56 -0.51 0.76
CA VAL A 82 -14.10 -0.89 2.07
C VAL A 82 -13.19 -0.43 3.19
N ALA A 83 -11.90 -0.68 3.05
CA ALA A 83 -10.94 -0.33 4.10
C ALA A 83 -9.52 -0.24 3.53
N MET A 84 -8.71 0.57 4.19
CA MET A 84 -7.28 0.65 3.92
C MET A 84 -6.59 0.54 5.27
N LYS A 85 -5.70 -0.42 5.42
CA LYS A 85 -5.05 -0.70 6.70
C LYS A 85 -3.55 -0.80 6.53
N ASN A 86 -2.83 -0.40 7.55
CA ASN A 86 -1.41 -0.67 7.59
C ASN A 86 -1.21 -2.17 7.72
N CYS A 87 -0.31 -2.69 6.93
CA CYS A 87 0.04 -4.10 6.97
C CYS A 87 1.43 -4.21 7.57
N ASN A 88 1.53 -4.90 8.69
CA ASN A 88 2.82 -5.08 9.34
C ASN A 88 3.44 -6.39 8.86
N ARG A 89 4.55 -6.26 8.13
CA ARG A 89 5.27 -7.42 7.61
C ARG A 89 6.68 -7.47 8.17
N GLU A 90 6.80 -7.22 9.46
CA GLU A 90 8.10 -7.26 10.12
C GLU A 90 8.78 -8.61 9.94
N GLY A 91 10.06 -8.57 9.71
CA GLY A 91 10.82 -9.78 9.52
C GLY A 91 10.86 -10.27 8.10
N ASP A 92 10.11 -9.66 7.23
CA ASP A 92 10.11 -10.00 5.81
C ASP A 92 11.34 -9.45 5.11
#